data_4bdd7bbc9f2c5a178d29e170df3dd208
#
_entry.id   4bdd7bbc9f2c5a178d29e170df3dd208
#
_cell.length_a   1.000
_cell.length_b   1.000
_cell.length_c   1.000
_cell.angle_alpha   90.00
_cell.angle_beta   90.00
_cell.angle_gamma   90.00
#
_symmetry.space_group_name_H-M   'P 1'
#
loop_
_entity.id
_entity.type
_entity.pdbx_description
1 polymer ?
#
loop_
_entity_poly.entity_id
_entity_poly.type
_entity_poly.pdbx_seq_one_letter_code
_entity_poly.pdbx_strand_id
1 'polypeptide(L)'
;MTRDERFNPRRRLPLRYLFAALAAVFVLPILVWLVWGWIEATRLDRALDALEARKEPLDIATFSVTPATEEQREASHLYAQAGKLVDDRRISTEQAARLSKSIEGVCSHDVEPSVRSQQARVLLEFEDSYQPVFDLLERASQLDALGWDDADRPNRQSMQEMRPITLTRASVVRIARLACAGDGDAAARALVASLRLRRVWVGGQIGPSAHQTGHSLQSVLAFSTPSSAWLEQLQQEYLIAADETRFQNWMTRERAMWLSYVLPGAFSDVPPGYDSQRMTPLEAVARRTLRPLRDHRLVEDLKEFDDALAIAKQPWPGKLDAIAEFSRTRRSEHSQSVRRGLIETLSRPLGAHMASNALAGYIGGMTETLARNRASATAIAVARYRRDHADRCPGTAQELVSQYLPAMLMDPYSGSELKYRCDASGYVVYSVGANRKDDGGTWEEHSDLQWFRRGNPPDIGVAVKVIATARSN
;
A
#
# COMPACT_ATOMS: atom_id res chain seq x y z
N MET A 1 -6.44 88.51 -38.37
CA MET A 1 -7.11 87.24 -37.97
C MET A 1 -6.20 86.50 -37.02
N THR A 2 -6.37 86.75 -35.76
CA THR A 2 -5.59 86.20 -34.69
C THR A 2 -6.40 85.06 -34.01
N ARG A 3 -5.92 83.84 -34.08
CA ARG A 3 -6.51 82.65 -33.46
C ARG A 3 -5.95 82.50 -32.09
N ASP A 4 -6.70 82.85 -31.07
CA ASP A 4 -6.41 82.65 -29.66
C ASP A 4 -6.49 81.17 -29.35
N GLU A 5 -5.34 80.47 -29.16
CA GLU A 5 -5.26 79.13 -28.62
C GLU A 5 -5.41 79.22 -27.09
N ARG A 6 -6.65 78.96 -26.61
CA ARG A 6 -6.93 78.83 -25.20
C ARG A 6 -6.21 77.59 -24.65
N PHE A 7 -5.10 77.84 -23.96
CA PHE A 7 -4.36 76.87 -23.17
C PHE A 7 -5.29 76.32 -22.07
N ASN A 8 -5.72 75.07 -22.22
CA ASN A 8 -6.55 74.42 -21.23
C ASN A 8 -5.67 74.01 -20.02
N PRO A 9 -5.84 74.59 -18.82
CA PRO A 9 -5.03 74.21 -17.67
C PRO A 9 -5.34 72.78 -17.28
N ARG A 10 -4.39 71.87 -17.53
CA ARG A 10 -4.41 70.49 -17.01
C ARG A 10 -4.83 70.54 -15.55
N ARG A 11 -6.05 70.04 -15.23
CA ARG A 11 -6.51 69.85 -13.86
C ARG A 11 -5.51 68.97 -13.17
N ARG A 12 -4.59 69.57 -12.40
CA ARG A 12 -3.71 68.81 -11.49
C ARG A 12 -4.64 68.19 -10.47
N LEU A 13 -4.75 66.86 -10.49
CA LEU A 13 -5.41 66.10 -9.42
C LEU A 13 -4.77 66.53 -8.10
N PRO A 14 -5.56 67.03 -7.13
CA PRO A 14 -5.00 67.49 -5.87
C PRO A 14 -4.25 66.33 -5.21
N LEU A 15 -3.09 66.60 -4.68
CA LEU A 15 -2.12 65.66 -4.11
C LEU A 15 -2.77 64.65 -3.12
N ARG A 16 -3.82 65.10 -2.41
CA ARG A 16 -4.68 64.25 -1.54
C ARG A 16 -5.34 63.06 -2.23
N TYR A 17 -5.76 63.21 -3.49
CA TYR A 17 -6.35 62.10 -4.24
C TYR A 17 -5.27 61.13 -4.75
N LEU A 18 -4.08 61.64 -5.04
CA LEU A 18 -2.95 60.78 -5.39
C LEU A 18 -2.52 59.92 -4.19
N PHE A 19 -2.44 60.55 -2.99
CA PHE A 19 -2.15 59.79 -1.76
C PHE A 19 -3.26 58.82 -1.41
N ALA A 20 -4.51 59.20 -1.57
CA ALA A 20 -5.66 58.29 -1.33
C ALA A 20 -5.66 57.12 -2.33
N ALA A 21 -5.34 57.35 -3.60
CA ALA A 21 -5.23 56.31 -4.63
C ALA A 21 -4.04 55.37 -4.32
N LEU A 22 -2.89 55.93 -3.94
CA LEU A 22 -1.73 55.12 -3.52
C LEU A 22 -2.04 54.31 -2.25
N ALA A 23 -2.68 54.90 -1.25
CA ALA A 23 -3.11 54.19 -0.05
C ALA A 23 -4.10 53.06 -0.41
N ALA A 24 -5.06 53.31 -1.28
CA ALA A 24 -5.99 52.28 -1.73
C ALA A 24 -5.30 51.12 -2.46
N VAL A 25 -4.31 51.40 -3.30
CA VAL A 25 -3.53 50.38 -4.03
C VAL A 25 -2.71 49.49 -3.09
N PHE A 26 -2.21 50.02 -1.98
CA PHE A 26 -1.42 49.21 -1.04
C PHE A 26 -2.23 48.65 0.13
N VAL A 27 -3.18 49.41 0.68
CA VAL A 27 -3.94 49.00 1.87
C VAL A 27 -5.05 48.02 1.52
N LEU A 28 -5.73 48.22 0.39
CA LEU A 28 -6.87 47.36 -0.03
C LEU A 28 -6.44 45.90 -0.26
N PRO A 29 -5.35 45.59 -0.99
CA PRO A 29 -4.86 44.24 -1.12
C PRO A 29 -4.50 43.56 0.22
N ILE A 30 -3.91 44.32 1.15
CA ILE A 30 -3.58 43.84 2.48
C ILE A 30 -4.86 43.50 3.26
N LEU A 31 -5.86 44.37 3.21
CA LEU A 31 -7.16 44.09 3.85
C LEU A 31 -7.85 42.90 3.25
N VAL A 32 -7.87 42.78 1.92
CA VAL A 32 -8.44 41.62 1.22
C VAL A 32 -7.70 40.34 1.65
N TRP A 33 -6.37 40.39 1.74
CA TRP A 33 -5.56 39.25 2.20
C TRP A 33 -5.86 38.86 3.64
N LEU A 34 -6.00 39.83 4.55
CA LEU A 34 -6.32 39.58 5.95
C LEU A 34 -7.74 38.99 6.12
N VAL A 35 -8.73 39.57 5.41
CA VAL A 35 -10.12 39.07 5.42
C VAL A 35 -10.18 37.66 4.86
N TRP A 36 -9.52 37.41 3.73
CA TRP A 36 -9.44 36.08 3.14
C TRP A 36 -8.76 35.10 4.11
N GLY A 37 -7.66 35.50 4.73
CA GLY A 37 -6.99 34.68 5.74
C GLY A 37 -7.86 34.35 6.93
N TRP A 38 -8.68 35.27 7.39
CA TRP A 38 -9.67 35.01 8.43
C TRP A 38 -10.76 34.03 7.98
N ILE A 39 -11.24 34.16 6.74
CA ILE A 39 -12.23 33.24 6.17
C ILE A 39 -11.67 31.81 6.10
N GLU A 40 -10.45 31.64 5.54
CA GLU A 40 -9.86 30.32 5.37
C GLU A 40 -9.50 29.67 6.73
N ALA A 41 -8.99 30.44 7.69
CA ALA A 41 -8.79 29.95 9.05
C ALA A 41 -10.11 29.45 9.68
N THR A 42 -11.18 30.22 9.55
CA THR A 42 -12.50 29.83 10.09
C THR A 42 -13.06 28.58 9.37
N ARG A 43 -12.76 28.41 8.09
CA ARG A 43 -13.13 27.19 7.33
C ARG A 43 -12.36 25.97 7.84
N LEU A 44 -11.07 26.15 8.07
CA LEU A 44 -10.21 25.09 8.60
C LEU A 44 -10.65 24.67 9.99
N ASP A 45 -10.89 25.63 10.90
CA ASP A 45 -11.38 25.34 12.26
C ASP A 45 -12.69 24.54 12.21
N ARG A 46 -13.65 24.95 11.37
CA ARG A 46 -14.90 24.21 11.20
C ARG A 46 -14.73 22.80 10.67
N ALA A 47 -13.77 22.60 9.75
CA ALA A 47 -13.47 21.28 9.22
C ALA A 47 -12.85 20.38 10.28
N LEU A 48 -11.96 20.91 11.11
CA LEU A 48 -11.36 20.18 12.24
C LEU A 48 -12.39 19.87 13.33
N ASP A 49 -13.24 20.84 13.70
CA ASP A 49 -14.35 20.64 14.64
C ASP A 49 -15.31 19.54 14.16
N ALA A 50 -15.57 19.48 12.84
CA ALA A 50 -16.41 18.43 12.27
C ALA A 50 -15.77 17.04 12.36
N LEU A 51 -14.45 16.92 12.27
CA LEU A 51 -13.73 15.67 12.50
C LEU A 51 -13.79 15.26 13.97
N GLU A 52 -13.58 16.21 14.89
CA GLU A 52 -13.73 15.96 16.34
C GLU A 52 -15.15 15.52 16.72
N ALA A 53 -16.16 16.18 16.18
CA ALA A 53 -17.56 15.82 16.40
C ALA A 53 -17.89 14.39 15.92
N ARG A 54 -17.22 13.92 14.87
CA ARG A 54 -17.30 12.54 14.37
C ARG A 54 -16.41 11.57 15.16
N LYS A 55 -15.66 12.05 16.15
CA LYS A 55 -14.65 11.29 16.90
C LYS A 55 -13.58 10.69 15.99
N GLU A 56 -13.28 11.37 14.90
CA GLU A 56 -12.25 10.97 13.97
C GLU A 56 -10.89 11.53 14.41
N PRO A 57 -9.83 10.74 14.35
CA PRO A 57 -8.52 11.16 14.86
C PRO A 57 -7.94 12.31 14.06
N LEU A 58 -7.52 13.35 14.75
CA LEU A 58 -6.80 14.51 14.17
C LEU A 58 -5.27 14.34 14.26
N ASP A 59 -4.82 13.50 15.18
CA ASP A 59 -3.41 13.22 15.41
C ASP A 59 -3.16 11.72 15.32
N ILE A 60 -2.01 11.38 14.76
CA ILE A 60 -1.54 10.02 14.70
C ILE A 60 -1.37 9.40 16.10
N ALA A 61 -1.03 10.21 17.10
CA ALA A 61 -0.92 9.76 18.48
C ALA A 61 -2.24 9.23 19.05
N THR A 62 -3.40 9.68 18.55
CA THR A 62 -4.70 9.19 18.98
C THR A 62 -4.99 7.74 18.59
N PHE A 63 -4.23 7.19 17.62
CA PHE A 63 -4.30 5.76 17.28
C PHE A 63 -3.50 4.87 18.24
N SER A 64 -2.65 5.45 19.09
CA SER A 64 -1.85 4.71 20.07
C SER A 64 -2.60 4.51 21.38
N VAL A 65 -3.81 3.96 21.34
CA VAL A 65 -4.69 3.89 22.52
C VAL A 65 -4.36 2.68 23.42
N THR A 66 -3.74 1.65 22.88
CA THR A 66 -3.42 0.46 23.67
C THR A 66 -1.90 0.30 23.78
N PRO A 67 -1.31 0.28 24.98
CA PRO A 67 0.10 -0.02 25.15
C PRO A 67 0.45 -1.37 24.54
N ALA A 68 1.54 -1.43 23.79
CA ALA A 68 2.04 -2.69 23.25
C ALA A 68 2.26 -3.71 24.36
N THR A 69 1.80 -4.94 24.15
CA THR A 69 2.11 -6.04 25.05
C THR A 69 3.62 -6.35 24.99
N GLU A 70 4.13 -7.08 25.99
CA GLU A 70 5.52 -7.53 25.98
C GLU A 70 5.84 -8.36 24.74
N GLU A 71 4.92 -9.24 24.37
CA GLU A 71 5.00 -10.09 23.18
C GLU A 71 5.11 -9.27 21.89
N GLN A 72 4.32 -8.20 21.78
CA GLN A 72 4.34 -7.28 20.64
C GLN A 72 5.64 -6.49 20.55
N ARG A 73 6.19 -6.06 21.69
CA ARG A 73 7.51 -5.40 21.74
C ARG A 73 8.64 -6.35 21.35
N GLU A 74 8.59 -7.59 21.84
CA GLU A 74 9.56 -8.61 21.47
C GLU A 74 9.51 -8.91 19.96
N ALA A 75 8.32 -9.12 19.39
CA ALA A 75 8.15 -9.31 17.94
C ALA A 75 8.77 -8.16 17.14
N SER A 76 8.49 -6.93 17.55
CA SER A 76 9.04 -5.72 16.94
C SER A 76 10.56 -5.71 16.95
N HIS A 77 11.13 -6.03 18.08
CA HIS A 77 12.58 -6.07 18.25
C HIS A 77 13.24 -7.16 17.37
N LEU A 78 12.62 -8.32 17.26
CA LEU A 78 13.09 -9.41 16.40
C LEU A 78 13.04 -9.01 14.90
N TYR A 79 11.96 -8.36 14.44
CA TYR A 79 11.88 -7.86 13.07
C TYR A 79 12.92 -6.76 12.79
N ALA A 80 13.16 -5.86 13.73
CA ALA A 80 14.19 -4.83 13.60
C ALA A 80 15.61 -5.43 13.55
N GLN A 81 15.89 -6.44 14.36
CA GLN A 81 17.15 -7.18 14.30
C GLN A 81 17.33 -7.89 12.95
N ALA A 82 16.30 -8.56 12.45
CA ALA A 82 16.33 -9.19 11.12
C ALA A 82 16.62 -8.16 10.02
N GLY A 83 16.00 -6.97 10.10
CA GLY A 83 16.23 -5.87 9.17
C GLY A 83 17.68 -5.37 9.15
N LYS A 84 18.31 -5.24 10.33
CA LYS A 84 19.72 -4.85 10.44
C LYS A 84 20.64 -5.90 9.82
N LEU A 85 20.40 -7.18 10.07
CA LEU A 85 21.20 -8.25 9.48
C LEU A 85 21.10 -8.29 7.95
N VAL A 86 19.94 -7.91 7.39
CA VAL A 86 19.75 -7.82 5.93
C VAL A 86 20.47 -6.61 5.33
N ASP A 87 20.53 -5.49 6.04
CA ASP A 87 21.27 -4.29 5.57
C ASP A 87 22.76 -4.56 5.40
N ASP A 88 23.33 -5.32 6.32
CA ASP A 88 24.74 -5.72 6.26
C ASP A 88 25.03 -6.67 5.08
N ARG A 89 24.00 -7.29 4.52
CA ARG A 89 24.05 -8.31 3.47
C ARG A 89 23.28 -7.92 2.20
N ARG A 90 23.52 -6.71 1.70
CA ARG A 90 22.77 -6.19 0.54
C ARG A 90 22.80 -7.15 -0.65
N ILE A 91 21.60 -7.56 -1.08
CA ILE A 91 21.43 -8.32 -2.32
C ILE A 91 21.67 -7.39 -3.51
N SER A 92 22.75 -7.59 -4.24
CA SER A 92 23.00 -6.83 -5.47
C SER A 92 21.94 -7.14 -6.54
N THR A 93 21.78 -6.25 -7.52
CA THR A 93 20.86 -6.46 -8.65
C THR A 93 21.21 -7.75 -9.41
N GLU A 94 22.49 -8.04 -9.58
CA GLU A 94 22.96 -9.26 -10.24
C GLU A 94 22.62 -10.51 -9.43
N GLN A 95 22.85 -10.47 -8.13
CA GLN A 95 22.48 -11.56 -7.22
C GLN A 95 20.97 -11.79 -7.20
N ALA A 96 20.17 -10.72 -7.19
CA ALA A 96 18.71 -10.81 -7.27
C ALA A 96 18.25 -11.48 -8.58
N ALA A 97 18.84 -11.11 -9.71
CA ALA A 97 18.55 -11.73 -11.01
C ALA A 97 18.96 -13.22 -11.05
N ARG A 98 20.10 -13.55 -10.46
CA ARG A 98 20.57 -14.95 -10.33
C ARG A 98 19.61 -15.78 -9.48
N LEU A 99 19.18 -15.26 -8.35
CA LEU A 99 18.23 -15.93 -7.47
C LEU A 99 16.87 -16.14 -8.15
N SER A 100 16.34 -15.12 -8.83
CA SER A 100 15.10 -15.24 -9.61
C SER A 100 15.17 -16.35 -10.64
N LYS A 101 16.23 -16.37 -11.45
CA LYS A 101 16.46 -17.44 -12.41
C LYS A 101 16.57 -18.82 -11.76
N SER A 102 17.18 -18.88 -10.58
CA SER A 102 17.29 -20.15 -9.85
C SER A 102 15.96 -20.63 -9.31
N ILE A 103 15.09 -19.72 -8.84
CA ILE A 103 13.72 -20.04 -8.42
C ILE A 103 12.91 -20.58 -9.61
N GLU A 104 12.92 -19.86 -10.73
CA GLU A 104 12.25 -20.28 -11.95
C GLU A 104 12.68 -21.69 -12.39
N GLY A 105 13.97 -21.95 -12.37
CA GLY A 105 14.51 -23.24 -12.79
C GLY A 105 14.25 -24.39 -11.81
N VAL A 106 14.24 -24.14 -10.51
CA VAL A 106 13.88 -25.15 -9.50
C VAL A 106 12.38 -25.45 -9.54
N CYS A 107 11.56 -24.43 -9.76
CA CYS A 107 10.10 -24.53 -9.82
C CYS A 107 9.55 -24.87 -11.23
N SER A 108 10.40 -25.08 -12.23
CA SER A 108 9.99 -25.52 -13.56
C SER A 108 10.09 -27.03 -13.69
N HIS A 109 9.09 -27.62 -14.34
CA HIS A 109 9.06 -29.06 -14.61
C HIS A 109 9.89 -29.45 -15.83
N ASP A 110 10.15 -28.50 -16.72
CA ASP A 110 10.81 -28.74 -18.01
C ASP A 110 12.34 -28.62 -17.94
N VAL A 111 12.88 -28.37 -16.74
CA VAL A 111 14.33 -28.20 -16.54
C VAL A 111 15.00 -29.54 -16.25
N GLU A 112 16.12 -29.80 -16.93
CA GLU A 112 16.93 -31.00 -16.69
C GLU A 112 17.33 -31.17 -15.22
N PRO A 113 17.34 -32.40 -14.67
CA PRO A 113 17.66 -32.67 -13.27
C PRO A 113 19.02 -32.12 -12.82
N SER A 114 20.02 -32.13 -13.70
CA SER A 114 21.35 -31.58 -13.45
C SER A 114 21.33 -30.08 -13.22
N VAL A 115 20.61 -29.34 -14.08
CA VAL A 115 20.44 -27.88 -14.01
C VAL A 115 19.61 -27.52 -12.79
N ARG A 116 18.52 -28.28 -12.52
CA ARG A 116 17.69 -28.11 -11.32
C ARG A 116 18.53 -28.27 -10.04
N SER A 117 19.37 -29.29 -9.97
CA SER A 117 20.25 -29.53 -8.82
C SER A 117 21.27 -28.41 -8.61
N GLN A 118 21.82 -27.84 -9.70
CA GLN A 118 22.71 -26.70 -9.63
C GLN A 118 22.00 -25.45 -9.13
N GLN A 119 20.79 -25.19 -9.61
CA GLN A 119 19.99 -24.05 -9.19
C GLN A 119 19.52 -24.17 -7.74
N ALA A 120 19.13 -25.38 -7.30
CA ALA A 120 18.81 -25.67 -5.90
C ALA A 120 19.98 -25.38 -4.95
N ARG A 121 21.22 -25.69 -5.40
CA ARG A 121 22.43 -25.38 -4.63
C ARG A 121 22.63 -23.88 -4.45
N VAL A 122 22.37 -23.05 -5.48
CA VAL A 122 22.44 -21.59 -5.37
C VAL A 122 21.45 -21.06 -4.33
N LEU A 123 20.23 -21.62 -4.30
CA LEU A 123 19.23 -21.23 -3.31
C LEU A 123 19.61 -21.67 -1.90
N LEU A 124 20.21 -22.85 -1.75
CA LEU A 124 20.70 -23.35 -0.47
C LEU A 124 21.85 -22.48 0.08
N GLU A 125 22.83 -22.15 -0.74
CA GLU A 125 23.95 -21.26 -0.36
C GLU A 125 23.43 -19.88 0.11
N PHE A 126 22.43 -19.36 -0.58
CA PHE A 126 21.78 -18.12 -0.16
C PHE A 126 21.07 -18.31 1.19
N GLU A 127 20.26 -19.36 1.36
CA GLU A 127 19.54 -19.64 2.60
C GLU A 127 20.51 -19.79 3.77
N ASP A 128 21.57 -20.55 3.63
CA ASP A 128 22.60 -20.73 4.68
C ASP A 128 23.19 -19.38 5.12
N SER A 129 23.45 -18.49 4.15
CA SER A 129 23.97 -17.15 4.46
C SER A 129 22.96 -16.25 5.18
N TYR A 130 21.65 -16.50 5.02
CA TYR A 130 20.56 -15.75 5.63
C TYR A 130 19.89 -16.49 6.81
N GLN A 131 20.38 -17.65 7.20
CA GLN A 131 19.77 -18.46 8.26
C GLN A 131 19.49 -17.66 9.55
N PRO A 132 20.40 -16.80 10.06
CA PRO A 132 20.11 -15.98 11.24
C PRO A 132 18.94 -15.02 11.06
N VAL A 133 18.71 -14.54 9.83
CA VAL A 133 17.55 -13.68 9.50
C VAL A 133 16.27 -14.50 9.57
N PHE A 134 16.28 -15.70 8.99
CA PHE A 134 15.10 -16.57 8.97
C PHE A 134 14.73 -17.07 10.36
N ASP A 135 15.69 -17.35 11.23
CA ASP A 135 15.44 -17.74 12.62
C ASP A 135 14.74 -16.62 13.40
N LEU A 136 15.15 -15.36 13.18
CA LEU A 136 14.50 -14.20 13.79
C LEU A 136 13.07 -14.01 13.25
N LEU A 137 12.85 -14.14 11.94
CA LEU A 137 11.53 -14.04 11.34
C LEU A 137 10.58 -15.15 11.84
N GLU A 138 11.08 -16.36 11.98
CA GLU A 138 10.29 -17.48 12.46
C GLU A 138 9.90 -17.28 13.93
N ARG A 139 10.83 -16.88 14.78
CA ARG A 139 10.55 -16.53 16.19
C ARG A 139 9.55 -15.38 16.28
N ALA A 140 9.76 -14.27 15.55
CA ALA A 140 8.85 -13.14 15.55
C ALA A 140 7.44 -13.53 15.09
N SER A 141 7.33 -14.46 14.14
CA SER A 141 6.05 -14.93 13.63
C SER A 141 5.24 -15.78 14.62
N GLN A 142 5.86 -16.33 15.64
CA GLN A 142 5.17 -17.08 16.70
C GLN A 142 4.54 -16.18 17.76
N LEU A 143 4.96 -14.91 17.81
CA LEU A 143 4.46 -13.93 18.73
C LEU A 143 3.26 -13.19 18.11
N ASP A 144 2.35 -12.72 18.96
CA ASP A 144 1.23 -11.89 18.48
C ASP A 144 1.73 -10.49 18.14
N ALA A 145 2.03 -10.29 16.86
CA ALA A 145 2.53 -9.01 16.33
C ALA A 145 1.42 -8.07 15.84
N LEU A 146 0.16 -8.32 16.16
CA LEU A 146 -0.98 -7.55 15.66
C LEU A 146 -1.05 -6.11 16.18
N GLY A 147 -0.31 -5.79 17.22
CA GLY A 147 -0.37 -4.50 17.90
C GLY A 147 0.60 -3.42 17.41
N TRP A 148 1.26 -3.61 16.28
CA TRP A 148 2.08 -2.53 15.69
C TRP A 148 1.30 -1.28 15.36
N ASP A 149 0.01 -1.40 15.38
CA ASP A 149 -0.87 -0.29 15.13
C ASP A 149 -1.02 0.64 16.32
N ASP A 150 -0.65 0.23 17.54
CA ASP A 150 -1.27 0.89 18.66
C ASP A 150 -0.36 1.63 19.66
N ALA A 151 0.92 1.35 19.86
CA ALA A 151 1.56 2.05 20.96
C ALA A 151 3.03 2.45 20.79
N ASP A 152 3.85 1.54 20.36
CA ASP A 152 5.28 1.82 20.16
C ASP A 152 5.56 1.86 18.66
N ARG A 153 5.01 2.87 17.95
CA ARG A 153 5.43 3.04 16.58
C ARG A 153 6.93 3.20 16.57
N PRO A 154 7.64 2.28 15.94
CA PRO A 154 8.95 2.64 15.50
C PRO A 154 8.77 3.92 14.70
N ASN A 155 9.53 4.94 15.02
CA ASN A 155 9.57 6.13 14.20
C ASN A 155 9.81 5.68 12.73
N ARG A 156 9.57 6.53 11.77
CA ARG A 156 9.75 6.22 10.34
C ARG A 156 11.13 5.62 10.05
N GLN A 157 12.11 5.94 10.85
CA GLN A 157 13.46 5.40 10.83
C GLN A 157 13.49 3.91 11.22
N SER A 158 12.80 3.50 12.28
CA SER A 158 12.71 2.09 12.67
C SER A 158 11.98 1.25 11.62
N MET A 159 10.96 1.81 10.95
CA MET A 159 10.28 1.14 9.83
C MET A 159 11.19 1.00 8.60
N GLN A 160 12.05 1.98 8.33
CA GLN A 160 13.07 1.88 7.28
C GLN A 160 14.16 0.87 7.65
N GLU A 161 14.56 0.83 8.93
CA GLU A 161 15.55 -0.11 9.46
C GLU A 161 15.09 -1.56 9.36
N MET A 162 13.79 -1.84 9.42
CA MET A 162 13.25 -3.20 9.30
C MET A 162 13.35 -3.82 7.91
N ARG A 163 13.57 -3.02 6.87
CA ARG A 163 13.74 -3.51 5.48
C ARG A 163 12.72 -4.59 5.05
N PRO A 164 11.41 -4.42 5.28
CA PRO A 164 10.43 -5.49 5.10
C PRO A 164 10.35 -6.00 3.65
N ILE A 165 10.61 -5.15 2.65
CA ILE A 165 10.67 -5.57 1.24
C ILE A 165 11.82 -6.55 1.02
N THR A 166 12.99 -6.28 1.59
CA THR A 166 14.16 -7.15 1.45
C THR A 166 13.97 -8.44 2.22
N LEU A 167 13.38 -8.37 3.42
CA LEU A 167 13.03 -9.56 4.22
C LEU A 167 12.01 -10.44 3.50
N THR A 168 10.98 -9.85 2.88
CA THR A 168 9.99 -10.60 2.08
C THR A 168 10.65 -11.27 0.88
N ARG A 169 11.54 -10.58 0.17
CA ARG A 169 12.28 -11.16 -0.97
C ARG A 169 13.17 -12.32 -0.54
N ALA A 170 13.88 -12.20 0.57
CA ALA A 170 14.67 -13.30 1.12
C ALA A 170 13.78 -14.50 1.46
N SER A 171 12.62 -14.26 2.06
CA SER A 171 11.66 -15.30 2.41
C SER A 171 11.14 -16.07 1.19
N VAL A 172 10.91 -15.39 0.04
CA VAL A 172 10.49 -16.04 -1.22
C VAL A 172 11.49 -17.11 -1.65
N VAL A 173 12.79 -16.82 -1.57
CA VAL A 173 13.85 -17.78 -1.91
C VAL A 173 13.78 -19.03 -1.03
N ARG A 174 13.67 -18.85 0.28
CA ARG A 174 13.55 -19.96 1.24
C ARG A 174 12.29 -20.79 0.99
N ILE A 175 11.14 -20.14 0.81
CA ILE A 175 9.86 -20.81 0.57
C ILE A 175 9.93 -21.67 -0.69
N ALA A 176 10.43 -21.12 -1.80
CA ALA A 176 10.57 -21.85 -3.06
C ALA A 176 11.49 -23.07 -2.91
N ARG A 177 12.64 -22.92 -2.25
CA ARG A 177 13.57 -24.04 -2.02
C ARG A 177 12.94 -25.14 -1.16
N LEU A 178 12.30 -24.78 -0.04
CA LEU A 178 11.65 -25.75 0.85
C LEU A 178 10.50 -26.47 0.13
N ALA A 179 9.68 -25.75 -0.61
CA ALA A 179 8.58 -26.33 -1.39
C ALA A 179 9.12 -27.32 -2.43
N CYS A 180 10.14 -26.94 -3.18
CA CYS A 180 10.71 -27.81 -4.23
C CYS A 180 11.53 -28.98 -3.65
N ALA A 181 11.96 -28.90 -2.39
CA ALA A 181 12.52 -30.04 -1.65
C ALA A 181 11.44 -30.99 -1.11
N GLY A 182 10.15 -30.65 -1.27
CA GLY A 182 9.03 -31.44 -0.78
C GLY A 182 8.72 -31.24 0.71
N ASP A 183 9.42 -30.33 1.40
CA ASP A 183 9.17 -30.03 2.82
C ASP A 183 8.02 -29.02 2.95
N GLY A 184 6.78 -29.56 2.85
CA GLY A 184 5.58 -28.75 2.80
C GLY A 184 5.31 -27.98 4.08
N ASP A 185 5.55 -28.57 5.24
CA ASP A 185 5.31 -27.90 6.52
C ASP A 185 6.31 -26.78 6.79
N ALA A 186 7.59 -26.97 6.47
CA ALA A 186 8.58 -25.93 6.60
C ALA A 186 8.32 -24.79 5.58
N ALA A 187 7.95 -25.11 4.34
CA ALA A 187 7.58 -24.11 3.33
C ALA A 187 6.35 -23.28 3.76
N ALA A 188 5.32 -23.95 4.27
CA ALA A 188 4.12 -23.28 4.78
C ALA A 188 4.43 -22.40 5.99
N ARG A 189 5.26 -22.85 6.93
CA ARG A 189 5.73 -22.08 8.08
C ARG A 189 6.47 -20.82 7.65
N ALA A 190 7.39 -20.94 6.71
CA ALA A 190 8.13 -19.79 6.16
C ALA A 190 7.19 -18.79 5.46
N LEU A 191 6.16 -19.29 4.76
CA LEU A 191 5.17 -18.43 4.12
C LEU A 191 4.29 -17.71 5.16
N VAL A 192 3.84 -18.39 6.23
CA VAL A 192 3.12 -17.76 7.36
C VAL A 192 3.97 -16.65 7.97
N ALA A 193 5.26 -16.90 8.23
CA ALA A 193 6.16 -15.87 8.76
C ALA A 193 6.26 -14.65 7.84
N SER A 194 6.35 -14.86 6.53
CA SER A 194 6.36 -13.79 5.54
C SER A 194 5.03 -13.02 5.48
N LEU A 195 3.89 -13.69 5.60
CA LEU A 195 2.55 -13.06 5.64
C LEU A 195 2.38 -12.22 6.92
N ARG A 196 2.84 -12.72 8.07
CA ARG A 196 2.81 -12.00 9.33
C ARG A 196 3.72 -10.77 9.33
N LEU A 197 4.93 -10.89 8.80
CA LEU A 197 5.81 -9.74 8.57
C LEU A 197 5.11 -8.65 7.74
N ARG A 198 4.44 -9.04 6.66
CA ARG A 198 3.65 -8.09 5.83
C ARG A 198 2.54 -7.42 6.62
N ARG A 199 1.83 -8.16 7.46
CA ARG A 199 0.73 -7.63 8.28
C ARG A 199 1.21 -6.53 9.23
N VAL A 200 2.37 -6.74 9.82
CA VAL A 200 3.04 -5.74 10.67
C VAL A 200 3.35 -4.46 9.89
N TRP A 201 3.67 -4.58 8.61
CA TRP A 201 4.18 -3.46 7.82
C TRP A 201 3.13 -2.71 6.99
N VAL A 202 1.94 -3.24 6.83
CA VAL A 202 0.85 -2.66 5.99
C VAL A 202 0.43 -1.25 6.41
N GLY A 203 0.97 -0.70 7.49
CA GLY A 203 0.76 0.71 7.85
C GLY A 203 1.26 1.76 6.86
N GLY A 204 1.98 1.41 5.79
CA GLY A 204 2.56 2.45 4.93
C GLY A 204 2.75 2.18 3.45
N GLN A 205 2.86 0.95 2.97
CA GLN A 205 3.05 0.73 1.53
C GLN A 205 2.45 -0.61 1.08
N ILE A 206 1.34 -0.55 0.42
CA ILE A 206 0.74 -1.66 -0.29
C ILE A 206 1.35 -1.70 -1.69
N GLY A 207 1.89 -2.81 -2.03
CA GLY A 207 2.49 -2.94 -3.35
C GLY A 207 3.07 -4.33 -3.59
N PRO A 208 4.34 -4.44 -3.94
CA PRO A 208 4.98 -5.61 -4.52
C PRO A 208 4.84 -6.91 -3.75
N SER A 209 4.72 -6.78 -2.43
CA SER A 209 4.73 -7.93 -1.52
C SER A 209 3.54 -8.88 -1.66
N ALA A 210 2.37 -8.41 -2.16
CA ALA A 210 1.22 -9.28 -2.37
C ALA A 210 1.41 -10.23 -3.56
N HIS A 211 2.04 -9.75 -4.61
CA HIS A 211 2.38 -10.55 -5.78
C HIS A 211 3.37 -11.67 -5.40
N GLN A 212 4.43 -11.33 -4.67
CA GLN A 212 5.45 -12.27 -4.22
C GLN A 212 4.88 -13.42 -3.37
N THR A 213 3.98 -13.10 -2.44
CA THR A 213 3.36 -14.16 -1.61
C THR A 213 2.37 -15.03 -2.37
N GLY A 214 1.74 -14.54 -3.45
CA GLY A 214 0.91 -15.34 -4.34
C GLY A 214 1.72 -16.43 -5.05
N HIS A 215 2.87 -16.07 -5.61
CA HIS A 215 3.78 -17.05 -6.23
C HIS A 215 4.37 -18.03 -5.22
N SER A 216 4.71 -17.56 -4.02
CA SER A 216 5.18 -18.44 -2.95
C SER A 216 4.12 -19.48 -2.57
N LEU A 217 2.84 -19.08 -2.48
CA LEU A 217 1.75 -20.03 -2.24
C LEU A 217 1.63 -21.04 -3.37
N GLN A 218 1.69 -20.58 -4.62
CA GLN A 218 1.66 -21.45 -5.79
C GLN A 218 2.76 -22.51 -5.72
N SER A 219 3.99 -22.10 -5.39
CA SER A 219 5.11 -23.02 -5.20
C SER A 219 4.84 -24.04 -4.08
N VAL A 220 4.34 -23.59 -2.93
CA VAL A 220 4.00 -24.47 -1.80
C VAL A 220 2.96 -25.52 -2.20
N LEU A 221 1.88 -25.11 -2.87
CA LEU A 221 0.79 -26.00 -3.24
C LEU A 221 1.11 -26.91 -4.44
N ALA A 222 2.04 -26.51 -5.32
CA ALA A 222 2.41 -27.27 -6.52
C ALA A 222 3.51 -28.31 -6.25
N PHE A 223 4.48 -27.99 -5.38
CA PHE A 223 5.69 -28.80 -5.21
C PHE A 223 5.78 -29.51 -3.87
N SER A 224 4.87 -29.24 -2.94
CA SER A 224 4.87 -29.85 -1.63
C SER A 224 3.48 -30.15 -1.10
N THR A 225 3.41 -30.92 -0.02
CA THR A 225 2.14 -31.30 0.61
C THR A 225 2.12 -30.91 2.08
N PRO A 226 1.82 -29.62 2.39
CA PRO A 226 1.73 -29.18 3.79
C PRO A 226 0.67 -29.97 4.56
N SER A 227 0.82 -30.18 5.85
CA SER A 227 -0.19 -30.82 6.69
C SER A 227 -1.50 -29.99 6.72
N SER A 228 -2.62 -30.61 7.12
CA SER A 228 -3.91 -29.92 7.20
C SER A 228 -3.85 -28.73 8.16
N ALA A 229 -3.14 -28.87 9.26
CA ALA A 229 -2.96 -27.77 10.22
C ALA A 229 -2.26 -26.54 9.60
N TRP A 230 -1.21 -26.76 8.78
CA TRP A 230 -0.51 -25.67 8.11
C TRP A 230 -1.33 -25.06 6.98
N LEU A 231 -2.09 -25.84 6.23
CA LEU A 231 -3.01 -25.30 5.23
C LEU A 231 -4.09 -24.44 5.88
N GLU A 232 -4.63 -24.85 7.01
CA GLU A 232 -5.62 -24.07 7.75
C GLU A 232 -5.02 -22.75 8.26
N GLN A 233 -3.83 -22.80 8.83
CA GLN A 233 -3.14 -21.59 9.30
C GLN A 233 -2.82 -20.64 8.16
N LEU A 234 -2.31 -21.12 7.02
CA LEU A 234 -2.10 -20.33 5.83
C LEU A 234 -3.39 -19.66 5.34
N GLN A 235 -4.47 -20.42 5.31
CA GLN A 235 -5.76 -19.90 4.89
C GLN A 235 -6.25 -18.76 5.79
N GLN A 236 -6.10 -18.91 7.11
CA GLN A 236 -6.45 -17.87 8.06
C GLN A 236 -5.63 -16.58 7.83
N GLU A 237 -4.32 -16.70 7.57
CA GLU A 237 -3.49 -15.53 7.28
C GLU A 237 -3.95 -14.79 6.00
N TYR A 238 -4.33 -15.52 4.96
CA TYR A 238 -4.87 -14.90 3.74
C TYR A 238 -6.26 -14.31 3.94
N LEU A 239 -7.13 -14.92 4.74
CA LEU A 239 -8.45 -14.37 5.09
C LEU A 239 -8.31 -13.07 5.91
N ILE A 240 -7.41 -13.04 6.88
CA ILE A 240 -7.07 -11.82 7.61
C ILE A 240 -6.53 -10.73 6.68
N ALA A 241 -5.68 -11.10 5.72
CA ALA A 241 -5.15 -10.15 4.74
C ALA A 241 -6.17 -9.70 3.68
N ALA A 242 -7.29 -10.41 3.55
CA ALA A 242 -8.42 -10.10 2.67
C ALA A 242 -9.51 -9.25 3.35
N ASP A 243 -9.31 -8.80 4.59
CA ASP A 243 -10.28 -7.97 5.31
C ASP A 243 -10.30 -6.53 4.76
N GLU A 244 -11.46 -6.13 4.28
CA GLU A 244 -11.68 -4.80 3.69
C GLU A 244 -11.67 -3.66 4.73
N THR A 245 -11.95 -3.95 6.00
CA THR A 245 -12.00 -2.93 7.06
C THR A 245 -10.63 -2.30 7.28
N ARG A 246 -9.57 -3.04 7.02
CA ARG A 246 -8.19 -2.56 7.10
C ARG A 246 -7.91 -1.41 6.15
N PHE A 247 -8.55 -1.40 4.98
CA PHE A 247 -8.39 -0.30 4.03
C PHE A 247 -9.00 1.00 4.56
N GLN A 248 -10.20 0.93 5.13
CA GLN A 248 -10.86 2.10 5.70
C GLN A 248 -10.06 2.66 6.88
N ASN A 249 -9.60 1.79 7.75
CA ASN A 249 -8.76 2.17 8.90
C ASN A 249 -7.45 2.83 8.43
N TRP A 250 -6.82 2.28 7.39
CA TRP A 250 -5.62 2.87 6.84
C TRP A 250 -5.85 4.29 6.30
N MET A 251 -6.91 4.51 5.53
CA MET A 251 -7.25 5.83 4.99
C MET A 251 -7.46 6.88 6.09
N THR A 252 -8.16 6.50 7.16
CA THR A 252 -8.36 7.37 8.32
C THR A 252 -7.04 7.72 8.99
N ARG A 253 -6.14 6.76 9.07
CA ARG A 253 -4.79 6.90 9.60
C ARG A 253 -3.91 7.82 8.76
N GLU A 254 -3.89 7.63 7.44
CA GLU A 254 -3.13 8.47 6.52
C GLU A 254 -3.57 9.93 6.63
N ARG A 255 -4.87 10.19 6.77
CA ARG A 255 -5.37 11.54 7.02
C ARG A 255 -4.85 12.10 8.33
N ALA A 256 -4.93 11.36 9.43
CA ALA A 256 -4.43 11.80 10.73
C ALA A 256 -2.91 12.02 10.72
N MET A 257 -2.17 11.13 10.08
CA MET A 257 -0.73 11.27 9.88
C MET A 257 -0.41 12.54 9.08
N TRP A 258 -1.14 12.79 8.00
CA TRP A 258 -0.97 13.99 7.19
C TRP A 258 -1.31 15.25 7.99
N LEU A 259 -2.40 15.27 8.75
CA LEU A 259 -2.76 16.37 9.65
C LEU A 259 -1.66 16.66 10.67
N SER A 260 -1.09 15.63 11.27
CA SER A 260 0.03 15.77 12.22
C SER A 260 1.27 16.44 11.60
N TYR A 261 1.46 16.32 10.29
CA TYR A 261 2.58 16.98 9.59
C TYR A 261 2.30 18.42 9.19
N VAL A 262 1.04 18.78 8.94
CA VAL A 262 0.71 20.08 8.36
C VAL A 262 0.13 21.08 9.34
N LEU A 263 -0.44 20.64 10.47
CA LEU A 263 -0.97 21.51 11.50
C LEU A 263 0.17 22.14 12.34
N PRO A 264 0.07 23.43 12.72
CA PRO A 264 1.03 24.08 13.59
C PRO A 264 1.01 23.45 14.99
N GLY A 265 2.15 23.04 15.49
CA GLY A 265 2.28 22.38 16.81
C GLY A 265 2.58 20.90 16.74
N ALA A 266 2.22 20.20 15.66
CA ALA A 266 2.60 18.81 15.44
C ALA A 266 4.11 18.62 15.18
N PHE A 267 4.83 19.71 14.92
CA PHE A 267 6.26 19.69 14.59
C PHE A 267 7.20 19.67 15.80
N SER A 268 6.69 19.74 17.04
CA SER A 268 7.55 19.64 18.23
C SER A 268 8.15 18.24 18.42
N ASP A 269 7.49 17.21 17.87
CA ASP A 269 7.86 15.80 18.02
C ASP A 269 8.10 15.11 16.66
N VAL A 270 8.55 15.86 15.64
CA VAL A 270 9.04 15.26 14.39
C VAL A 270 10.20 14.33 14.75
N PRO A 271 10.09 13.02 14.45
CA PRO A 271 11.14 12.07 14.76
C PRO A 271 12.50 12.53 14.21
N PRO A 272 13.59 12.40 14.96
CA PRO A 272 14.92 12.71 14.48
C PRO A 272 15.21 11.86 13.24
N GLY A 273 15.32 12.50 12.09
CA GLY A 273 15.53 11.83 10.79
C GLY A 273 14.78 12.49 9.63
N TYR A 274 13.69 13.19 9.88
CA TYR A 274 13.28 14.30 9.02
C TYR A 274 14.12 15.48 9.47
N ASP A 275 15.11 15.80 8.65
CA ASP A 275 15.95 16.96 8.84
C ASP A 275 15.01 18.16 9.06
N SER A 276 14.76 18.47 10.34
CA SER A 276 14.20 19.73 10.74
C SER A 276 15.32 20.73 10.45
N GLN A 277 15.58 20.93 9.15
CA GLN A 277 16.40 22.03 8.69
C GLN A 277 15.86 23.21 9.46
N ARG A 278 16.66 23.75 10.36
CA ARG A 278 16.32 24.90 11.16
C ARG A 278 15.75 25.93 10.21
N MET A 279 14.42 26.13 10.27
CA MET A 279 13.74 27.04 9.38
C MET A 279 14.50 28.32 9.33
N THR A 280 14.91 28.74 8.17
CA THR A 280 15.53 30.06 8.00
C THR A 280 14.51 31.12 8.43
N PRO A 281 14.96 32.27 8.94
CA PRO A 281 14.05 33.37 9.26
C PRO A 281 13.13 33.74 8.09
N LEU A 282 13.61 33.59 6.86
CA LEU A 282 12.84 33.84 5.63
C LEU A 282 11.70 32.83 5.46
N GLU A 283 11.94 31.56 5.74
CA GLU A 283 10.89 30.51 5.70
C GLU A 283 9.84 30.74 6.78
N ALA A 284 10.23 31.17 7.97
CA ALA A 284 9.29 31.49 9.03
C ALA A 284 8.40 32.69 8.64
N VAL A 285 8.95 33.73 8.04
CA VAL A 285 8.20 34.88 7.50
C VAL A 285 7.29 34.42 6.36
N ALA A 286 7.80 33.64 5.40
CA ALA A 286 7.02 33.12 4.28
C ALA A 286 5.81 32.26 4.76
N ARG A 287 6.02 31.37 5.72
CA ARG A 287 4.94 30.55 6.31
C ARG A 287 3.87 31.42 6.96
N ARG A 288 4.25 32.46 7.69
CA ARG A 288 3.31 33.36 8.34
C ARG A 288 2.52 34.20 7.33
N THR A 289 3.20 34.70 6.31
CA THR A 289 2.61 35.53 5.26
C THR A 289 1.69 34.71 4.35
N LEU A 290 2.06 33.47 4.05
CA LEU A 290 1.32 32.56 3.16
C LEU A 290 0.29 31.68 3.91
N ARG A 291 0.05 31.96 5.20
CA ARG A 291 -0.94 31.22 6.01
C ARG A 291 -2.31 31.10 5.34
N PRO A 292 -2.91 32.14 4.73
CA PRO A 292 -4.21 32.01 4.06
C PRO A 292 -4.21 30.98 2.94
N LEU A 293 -3.15 30.94 2.14
CA LEU A 293 -2.98 29.92 1.08
C LEU A 293 -2.86 28.51 1.65
N ARG A 294 -2.11 28.36 2.75
CA ARG A 294 -1.95 27.09 3.44
C ARG A 294 -3.30 26.61 3.99
N ASP A 295 -4.01 27.45 4.73
CA ASP A 295 -5.27 27.09 5.37
C ASP A 295 -6.33 26.75 4.30
N HIS A 296 -6.41 27.49 3.20
CA HIS A 296 -7.22 27.15 2.05
C HIS A 296 -6.88 25.75 1.50
N ARG A 297 -5.59 25.46 1.31
CA ARG A 297 -5.14 24.18 0.81
C ARG A 297 -5.47 23.03 1.75
N LEU A 298 -5.31 23.22 3.05
CA LEU A 298 -5.67 22.22 4.06
C LEU A 298 -7.16 21.86 4.02
N VAL A 299 -8.02 22.84 3.84
CA VAL A 299 -9.48 22.62 3.69
C VAL A 299 -9.78 21.77 2.46
N GLU A 300 -9.15 22.08 1.32
CA GLU A 300 -9.34 21.32 0.09
C GLU A 300 -8.80 19.89 0.22
N ASP A 301 -7.64 19.71 0.83
CA ASP A 301 -7.04 18.37 1.05
C ASP A 301 -7.88 17.54 2.04
N LEU A 302 -8.43 18.15 3.10
CA LEU A 302 -9.37 17.47 4.00
C LEU A 302 -10.62 16.99 3.28
N LYS A 303 -11.17 17.83 2.39
CA LYS A 303 -12.30 17.44 1.55
C LYS A 303 -11.95 16.29 0.62
N GLU A 304 -10.75 16.30 0.03
CA GLU A 304 -10.25 15.17 -0.77
C GLU A 304 -10.18 13.87 0.03
N PHE A 305 -9.71 13.93 1.28
CA PHE A 305 -9.71 12.76 2.16
C PHE A 305 -11.12 12.28 2.51
N ASP A 306 -12.05 13.19 2.78
CA ASP A 306 -13.45 12.83 3.08
C ASP A 306 -14.13 12.19 1.86
N ASP A 307 -13.94 12.73 0.66
CA ASP A 307 -14.41 12.15 -0.60
C ASP A 307 -13.85 10.74 -0.82
N ALA A 308 -12.55 10.58 -0.57
CA ALA A 308 -11.87 9.29 -0.69
C ALA A 308 -12.34 8.26 0.34
N LEU A 309 -12.56 8.67 1.58
CA LEU A 309 -13.14 7.83 2.63
C LEU A 309 -14.58 7.42 2.30
N ALA A 310 -15.37 8.33 1.72
CA ALA A 310 -16.71 8.02 1.24
C ALA A 310 -16.69 6.96 0.12
N ILE A 311 -15.75 7.08 -0.81
CA ILE A 311 -15.52 6.06 -1.85
C ILE A 311 -15.07 4.74 -1.22
N ALA A 312 -14.16 4.77 -0.25
CA ALA A 312 -13.67 3.59 0.42
C ALA A 312 -14.75 2.76 1.13
N LYS A 313 -15.85 3.41 1.53
CA LYS A 313 -17.03 2.76 2.16
C LYS A 313 -18.01 2.14 1.15
N GLN A 314 -17.87 2.43 -0.13
CA GLN A 314 -18.75 1.85 -1.15
C GLN A 314 -18.48 0.36 -1.34
N PRO A 315 -19.47 -0.44 -1.73
CA PRO A 315 -19.27 -1.84 -2.07
C PRO A 315 -18.48 -2.00 -3.38
N TRP A 316 -17.78 -3.12 -3.51
CA TRP A 316 -17.19 -3.53 -4.77
C TRP A 316 -18.26 -3.99 -5.77
N PRO A 317 -18.13 -3.76 -7.06
CA PRO A 317 -17.06 -3.07 -7.78
C PRO A 317 -17.27 -1.56 -7.93
N GLY A 318 -18.38 -0.99 -7.46
CA GLY A 318 -18.73 0.43 -7.59
C GLY A 318 -17.63 1.38 -7.08
N LYS A 319 -16.94 0.97 -6.03
CA LYS A 319 -15.75 1.65 -5.49
C LYS A 319 -14.69 1.94 -6.57
N LEU A 320 -14.41 0.99 -7.48
CA LEU A 320 -13.43 1.18 -8.55
C LEU A 320 -13.85 2.25 -9.55
N ASP A 321 -15.13 2.28 -9.90
CA ASP A 321 -15.65 3.27 -10.84
C ASP A 321 -15.63 4.67 -10.23
N ALA A 322 -16.02 4.77 -8.96
CA ALA A 322 -15.96 6.02 -8.21
C ALA A 322 -14.53 6.56 -8.10
N ILE A 323 -13.52 5.68 -7.90
CA ILE A 323 -12.11 6.07 -7.87
C ILE A 323 -11.61 6.53 -9.23
N ALA A 324 -11.98 5.82 -10.29
CA ALA A 324 -11.58 6.19 -11.65
C ALA A 324 -12.15 7.56 -12.03
N GLU A 325 -13.39 7.85 -11.63
CA GLU A 325 -14.03 9.14 -11.82
C GLU A 325 -13.36 10.24 -10.99
N PHE A 326 -13.15 9.99 -9.69
CA PHE A 326 -12.44 10.89 -8.78
C PHE A 326 -11.07 11.28 -9.35
N SER A 327 -10.30 10.29 -9.82
CA SER A 327 -8.96 10.50 -10.37
C SER A 327 -8.98 11.29 -11.68
N ARG A 328 -10.01 11.10 -12.53
CA ARG A 328 -10.20 11.85 -13.78
C ARG A 328 -10.54 13.31 -13.49
N THR A 329 -11.47 13.54 -12.60
CA THR A 329 -11.93 14.87 -12.21
C THR A 329 -10.77 15.68 -11.63
N ARG A 330 -10.02 15.11 -10.68
CA ARG A 330 -8.89 15.79 -10.07
C ARG A 330 -7.75 16.07 -11.05
N ARG A 331 -7.49 15.17 -11.98
CA ARG A 331 -6.48 15.38 -13.04
C ARG A 331 -6.88 16.51 -13.98
N SER A 332 -8.16 16.64 -14.31
CA SER A 332 -8.68 17.75 -15.13
C SER A 332 -8.62 19.08 -14.39
N GLU A 333 -8.99 19.12 -13.12
CA GLU A 333 -8.88 20.30 -12.26
C GLU A 333 -7.42 20.74 -12.12
N HIS A 334 -6.50 19.80 -11.89
CA HIS A 334 -5.07 20.08 -11.81
C HIS A 334 -4.52 20.66 -13.13
N SER A 335 -4.88 20.09 -14.27
CA SER A 335 -4.43 20.62 -15.57
C SER A 335 -5.01 22.00 -15.89
N GLN A 336 -6.20 22.34 -15.37
CA GLN A 336 -6.77 23.66 -15.47
C GLN A 336 -6.13 24.66 -14.50
N SER A 337 -5.73 24.20 -13.30
CA SER A 337 -5.08 25.04 -12.30
C SER A 337 -3.65 25.41 -12.68
N VAL A 338 -2.92 24.53 -13.37
CA VAL A 338 -1.59 24.85 -13.95
C VAL A 338 -1.66 26.03 -14.92
N ARG A 339 -2.80 26.24 -15.58
CA ARG A 339 -3.05 27.46 -16.39
C ARG A 339 -3.35 28.72 -15.56
N ARG A 340 -3.72 28.57 -14.28
CA ARG A 340 -3.96 29.70 -13.33
C ARG A 340 -2.71 30.11 -12.54
N GLY A 341 -1.64 29.50 -12.76
CA GLY A 341 -0.16 29.78 -12.70
C GLY A 341 0.42 30.33 -11.42
N LEU A 342 -0.02 31.40 -10.83
CA LEU A 342 0.76 32.10 -9.79
C LEU A 342 0.47 31.61 -8.38
N ILE A 343 -0.78 31.41 -8.05
CA ILE A 343 -1.24 30.99 -6.71
C ILE A 343 -0.78 29.55 -6.42
N GLU A 344 -0.88 28.68 -7.40
CA GLU A 344 -0.49 27.27 -7.26
C GLU A 344 1.04 27.10 -7.20
N THR A 345 1.79 27.89 -7.94
CA THR A 345 3.25 27.89 -7.85
C THR A 345 3.74 28.37 -6.49
N LEU A 346 3.07 29.33 -5.87
CA LEU A 346 3.38 29.84 -4.54
C LEU A 346 2.89 28.90 -3.42
N SER A 347 1.86 28.10 -3.65
CA SER A 347 1.33 27.15 -2.66
C SER A 347 2.02 25.78 -2.69
N ARG A 348 2.74 25.43 -3.78
CA ARG A 348 3.46 24.16 -3.95
C ARG A 348 4.41 23.78 -2.81
N PRO A 349 5.20 24.72 -2.24
CA PRO A 349 6.07 24.39 -1.11
C PRO A 349 5.33 24.14 0.20
N LEU A 350 4.04 24.50 0.29
CA LEU A 350 3.26 24.54 1.53
C LEU A 350 2.43 23.29 1.80
N GLY A 351 2.27 22.42 0.84
CA GLY A 351 1.57 21.17 0.97
C GLY A 351 1.69 20.37 -0.31
N ALA A 352 2.27 19.19 -0.22
CA ALA A 352 2.38 18.30 -1.38
C ALA A 352 0.98 17.85 -1.82
N HIS A 353 0.72 17.84 -3.12
CA HIS A 353 -0.39 17.10 -3.74
C HIS A 353 -0.25 15.57 -3.51
N MET A 354 -0.21 15.17 -2.27
CA MET A 354 0.00 13.75 -1.93
C MET A 354 -1.28 12.93 -2.07
N ALA A 355 -2.45 13.56 -1.87
CA ALA A 355 -3.66 12.79 -1.68
C ALA A 355 -4.21 12.15 -2.96
N SER A 356 -4.41 12.89 -4.05
CA SER A 356 -5.21 12.37 -5.18
C SER A 356 -4.50 11.34 -6.06
N ASN A 357 -3.23 11.56 -6.43
CA ASN A 357 -2.49 10.61 -7.28
C ASN A 357 -1.98 9.40 -6.50
N ALA A 358 -1.55 9.61 -5.26
CA ALA A 358 -1.15 8.53 -4.37
C ALA A 358 -2.35 7.66 -4.02
N LEU A 359 -3.52 8.25 -3.79
CA LEU A 359 -4.75 7.56 -3.44
C LEU A 359 -5.23 6.62 -4.55
N ALA A 360 -5.28 7.08 -5.79
CA ALA A 360 -5.70 6.25 -6.91
C ALA A 360 -4.77 5.05 -7.14
N GLY A 361 -3.47 5.28 -7.09
CA GLY A 361 -2.47 4.22 -7.18
C GLY A 361 -2.56 3.25 -6.01
N TYR A 362 -2.81 3.78 -4.82
CA TYR A 362 -2.96 3.01 -3.61
C TYR A 362 -4.20 2.10 -3.65
N ILE A 363 -5.36 2.64 -4.03
CA ILE A 363 -6.59 1.86 -4.12
C ILE A 363 -6.49 0.78 -5.21
N GLY A 364 -5.84 1.08 -6.33
CA GLY A 364 -5.54 0.07 -7.37
C GLY A 364 -4.70 -1.08 -6.80
N GLY A 365 -3.62 -0.77 -6.11
CA GLY A 365 -2.76 -1.77 -5.46
C GLY A 365 -3.46 -2.56 -4.34
N MET A 366 -4.37 -1.90 -3.59
CA MET A 366 -5.21 -2.58 -2.59
C MET A 366 -6.19 -3.55 -3.22
N THR A 367 -6.86 -3.13 -4.31
CA THR A 367 -7.80 -3.99 -5.02
C THR A 367 -7.10 -5.24 -5.55
N GLU A 368 -5.93 -5.09 -6.14
CA GLU A 368 -5.12 -6.21 -6.60
C GLU A 368 -4.72 -7.12 -5.44
N THR A 369 -4.26 -6.54 -4.33
CA THR A 369 -3.90 -7.28 -3.12
C THR A 369 -5.10 -8.05 -2.55
N LEU A 370 -6.27 -7.44 -2.49
CA LEU A 370 -7.51 -8.06 -2.05
C LEU A 370 -7.92 -9.22 -2.97
N ALA A 371 -7.92 -9.01 -4.29
CA ALA A 371 -8.22 -10.04 -5.27
C ALA A 371 -7.28 -11.24 -5.11
N ARG A 372 -5.99 -10.99 -5.00
CA ARG A 372 -4.96 -12.02 -4.85
C ARG A 372 -5.09 -12.80 -3.53
N ASN A 373 -5.33 -12.10 -2.42
CA ASN A 373 -5.50 -12.76 -1.12
C ASN A 373 -6.77 -13.62 -1.09
N ARG A 374 -7.88 -13.15 -1.68
CA ARG A 374 -9.12 -13.91 -1.83
C ARG A 374 -8.94 -15.14 -2.71
N ALA A 375 -8.26 -14.99 -3.85
CA ALA A 375 -7.92 -16.11 -4.71
C ALA A 375 -7.01 -17.14 -3.99
N SER A 376 -6.03 -16.66 -3.22
CA SER A 376 -5.13 -17.50 -2.41
C SER A 376 -5.87 -18.28 -1.34
N ALA A 377 -6.75 -17.64 -0.56
CA ALA A 377 -7.56 -18.30 0.47
C ALA A 377 -8.49 -19.36 -0.14
N THR A 378 -9.06 -19.06 -1.30
CA THR A 378 -9.92 -20.02 -2.03
C THR A 378 -9.09 -21.17 -2.61
N ALA A 379 -7.90 -20.90 -3.15
CA ALA A 379 -7.01 -21.96 -3.66
C ALA A 379 -6.57 -22.94 -2.56
N ILE A 380 -6.32 -22.44 -1.35
CA ILE A 380 -6.05 -23.29 -0.18
C ILE A 380 -7.29 -24.13 0.19
N ALA A 381 -8.47 -23.54 0.15
CA ALA A 381 -9.72 -24.27 0.38
C ALA A 381 -9.89 -25.43 -0.62
N VAL A 382 -9.57 -25.21 -1.90
CA VAL A 382 -9.55 -26.27 -2.92
C VAL A 382 -8.52 -27.35 -2.58
N ALA A 383 -7.32 -26.97 -2.15
CA ALA A 383 -6.29 -27.94 -1.75
C ALA A 383 -6.74 -28.80 -0.57
N ARG A 384 -7.38 -28.21 0.45
CA ARG A 384 -7.95 -28.90 1.61
C ARG A 384 -9.07 -29.85 1.19
N TYR A 385 -10.00 -29.37 0.36
CA TYR A 385 -11.09 -30.20 -0.18
C TYR A 385 -10.54 -31.41 -0.93
N ARG A 386 -9.60 -31.22 -1.85
CA ARG A 386 -9.00 -32.30 -2.63
C ARG A 386 -8.34 -33.37 -1.76
N ARG A 387 -7.65 -32.92 -0.70
CA ARG A 387 -7.04 -33.84 0.28
C ARG A 387 -8.10 -34.73 0.94
N ASP A 388 -9.21 -34.14 1.37
CA ASP A 388 -10.25 -34.86 2.10
C ASP A 388 -11.12 -35.73 1.18
N HIS A 389 -11.09 -35.50 -0.15
CA HIS A 389 -11.89 -36.17 -1.15
C HIS A 389 -11.06 -36.99 -2.17
N ALA A 390 -9.89 -37.49 -1.76
CA ALA A 390 -9.03 -38.35 -2.61
C ALA A 390 -8.66 -37.67 -3.95
N ASP A 391 -8.16 -36.45 -3.88
CA ASP A 391 -7.76 -35.58 -5.01
C ASP A 391 -8.87 -35.18 -5.98
N ARG A 392 -10.12 -35.42 -5.64
CA ARG A 392 -11.27 -34.98 -6.48
C ARG A 392 -11.45 -33.48 -6.34
N CYS A 393 -11.78 -32.82 -7.45
CA CYS A 393 -12.14 -31.42 -7.50
C CYS A 393 -13.54 -31.18 -6.93
N PRO A 394 -13.78 -30.08 -6.20
CA PRO A 394 -15.15 -29.61 -5.97
C PRO A 394 -15.81 -29.30 -7.31
N GLY A 395 -17.08 -29.68 -7.47
CA GLY A 395 -17.84 -29.43 -8.71
C GLY A 395 -18.11 -27.94 -8.89
N THR A 396 -18.27 -27.20 -7.78
CA THR A 396 -18.44 -25.74 -7.74
C THR A 396 -17.69 -25.17 -6.57
N ALA A 397 -17.35 -23.88 -6.63
CA ALA A 397 -16.74 -23.19 -5.50
C ALA A 397 -17.66 -23.11 -4.27
N GLN A 398 -18.99 -23.21 -4.47
CA GLN A 398 -19.98 -23.23 -3.39
C GLN A 398 -19.81 -24.44 -2.44
N GLU A 399 -19.31 -25.57 -2.94
CA GLU A 399 -19.03 -26.75 -2.11
C GLU A 399 -17.93 -26.52 -1.06
N LEU A 400 -17.14 -25.48 -1.23
CA LEU A 400 -16.11 -25.10 -0.26
C LEU A 400 -16.69 -24.35 0.94
N VAL A 401 -17.89 -23.76 0.80
CA VAL A 401 -18.51 -22.93 1.84
C VAL A 401 -18.93 -23.78 3.04
N SER A 402 -18.79 -23.21 4.21
CA SER A 402 -19.05 -23.75 5.54
C SER A 402 -18.00 -24.72 6.08
N GLN A 403 -17.44 -25.60 5.28
CA GLN A 403 -16.40 -26.54 5.74
C GLN A 403 -14.97 -26.02 5.53
N TYR A 404 -14.71 -25.39 4.37
CA TYR A 404 -13.37 -24.94 3.98
C TYR A 404 -13.27 -23.41 3.88
N LEU A 405 -14.39 -22.71 3.66
CA LEU A 405 -14.48 -21.25 3.64
C LEU A 405 -15.64 -20.80 4.51
N PRO A 406 -15.49 -19.70 5.27
CA PRO A 406 -16.60 -19.17 6.08
C PRO A 406 -17.73 -18.61 5.22
N ALA A 407 -17.42 -18.11 4.03
CA ALA A 407 -18.35 -17.59 3.02
C ALA A 407 -17.68 -17.55 1.65
N MET A 408 -18.48 -17.37 0.59
CA MET A 408 -17.93 -17.11 -0.75
C MET A 408 -17.15 -15.79 -0.77
N LEU A 409 -15.97 -15.86 -1.31
CA LEU A 409 -15.11 -14.69 -1.48
C LEU A 409 -15.38 -14.06 -2.85
N MET A 410 -15.88 -12.82 -2.84
CA MET A 410 -16.25 -12.13 -4.06
C MET A 410 -15.02 -11.47 -4.70
N ASP A 411 -14.99 -11.46 -6.02
CA ASP A 411 -14.00 -10.75 -6.81
C ASP A 411 -14.22 -9.23 -6.70
N PRO A 412 -13.24 -8.45 -6.22
CA PRO A 412 -13.41 -7.01 -6.05
C PRO A 412 -13.52 -6.26 -7.38
N TYR A 413 -13.08 -6.83 -8.49
CA TYR A 413 -13.15 -6.19 -9.79
C TYR A 413 -14.50 -6.39 -10.49
N SER A 414 -15.09 -7.59 -10.41
CA SER A 414 -16.38 -7.89 -11.03
C SER A 414 -17.57 -7.78 -10.07
N GLY A 415 -17.35 -7.88 -8.76
CA GLY A 415 -18.43 -8.02 -7.78
C GLY A 415 -19.13 -9.37 -7.78
N SER A 416 -18.65 -10.30 -8.60
CA SER A 416 -19.15 -11.68 -8.68
C SER A 416 -18.24 -12.62 -7.89
N GLU A 417 -18.57 -13.92 -7.89
CA GLU A 417 -17.69 -14.94 -7.34
C GLU A 417 -16.36 -14.99 -8.11
N LEU A 418 -15.28 -15.33 -7.41
CA LEU A 418 -14.00 -15.65 -8.06
C LEU A 418 -14.18 -16.76 -9.07
N LYS A 419 -13.46 -16.69 -10.16
CA LYS A 419 -13.46 -17.74 -11.16
C LYS A 419 -12.69 -18.96 -10.67
N TYR A 420 -13.22 -20.14 -10.96
CA TYR A 420 -12.66 -21.40 -10.53
C TYR A 420 -12.71 -22.43 -11.66
N ARG A 421 -11.62 -23.12 -11.85
CA ARG A 421 -11.52 -24.27 -12.75
C ARG A 421 -10.61 -25.32 -12.12
N CYS A 422 -11.01 -26.57 -12.14
CA CYS A 422 -10.22 -27.68 -11.64
C CYS A 422 -10.42 -28.91 -12.54
N ASP A 423 -9.34 -29.61 -12.80
CA ASP A 423 -9.30 -30.84 -13.55
C ASP A 423 -8.18 -31.75 -13.03
N ALA A 424 -7.92 -32.87 -13.72
CA ALA A 424 -6.87 -33.81 -13.35
C ALA A 424 -5.46 -33.20 -13.39
N SER A 425 -5.23 -32.12 -14.16
CA SER A 425 -3.93 -31.45 -14.31
C SER A 425 -3.69 -30.41 -13.23
N GLY A 426 -4.75 -30.02 -12.48
CA GLY A 426 -4.65 -29.03 -11.42
C GLY A 426 -5.87 -28.18 -11.26
N TYR A 427 -5.69 -27.02 -10.65
CA TYR A 427 -6.77 -26.05 -10.49
C TYR A 427 -6.27 -24.61 -10.57
N VAL A 428 -7.18 -23.72 -10.93
CA VAL A 428 -6.94 -22.30 -10.97
C VAL A 428 -8.09 -21.56 -10.31
N VAL A 429 -7.75 -20.58 -9.47
CA VAL A 429 -8.68 -19.63 -8.83
C VAL A 429 -8.22 -18.23 -9.17
N TYR A 430 -9.10 -17.41 -9.73
CA TYR A 430 -8.71 -16.09 -10.19
C TYR A 430 -9.83 -15.05 -10.16
N SER A 431 -9.42 -13.80 -10.08
CA SER A 431 -10.18 -12.59 -10.33
C SER A 431 -10.00 -12.18 -11.78
N VAL A 432 -11.01 -11.58 -12.38
CA VAL A 432 -10.94 -11.04 -13.75
C VAL A 432 -10.03 -9.81 -13.89
N GLY A 433 -9.41 -9.34 -12.79
CA GLY A 433 -8.44 -8.27 -12.84
C GLY A 433 -8.99 -6.92 -13.27
N ALA A 434 -8.07 -5.98 -13.51
CA ALA A 434 -8.39 -4.57 -13.75
C ALA A 434 -9.11 -4.33 -15.10
N ASN A 435 -8.94 -5.20 -16.08
CA ASN A 435 -9.64 -5.09 -17.37
C ASN A 435 -11.10 -5.58 -17.30
N ARG A 436 -11.50 -6.22 -16.18
CA ARG A 436 -12.83 -6.78 -15.91
C ARG A 436 -13.32 -7.78 -16.96
N LYS A 437 -12.42 -8.43 -17.66
CA LYS A 437 -12.70 -9.48 -18.63
C LYS A 437 -12.18 -10.80 -18.10
N ASP A 438 -12.90 -11.87 -18.37
CA ASP A 438 -12.46 -13.22 -18.10
C ASP A 438 -11.51 -13.66 -19.21
N ASP A 439 -10.21 -13.61 -18.95
CA ASP A 439 -9.17 -14.06 -19.86
C ASP A 439 -8.80 -15.55 -19.66
N GLY A 440 -9.66 -16.29 -18.96
CA GLY A 440 -9.56 -17.74 -18.77
C GLY A 440 -8.54 -18.19 -17.73
N GLY A 441 -8.18 -17.32 -16.79
CA GLY A 441 -7.15 -17.58 -15.78
C GLY A 441 -5.75 -17.53 -16.37
N THR A 442 -5.57 -16.69 -17.39
CA THR A 442 -4.28 -16.46 -18.01
C THR A 442 -3.69 -15.14 -17.48
N TRP A 443 -2.52 -15.22 -16.93
CA TRP A 443 -1.69 -14.06 -16.58
C TRP A 443 -0.27 -14.33 -17.05
N GLU A 444 0.44 -13.25 -17.41
CA GLU A 444 1.86 -13.39 -17.71
C GLU A 444 2.59 -13.74 -16.42
N GLU A 445 3.20 -14.91 -16.36
CA GLU A 445 4.13 -15.28 -15.30
C GLU A 445 5.35 -14.36 -15.40
N HIS A 446 5.40 -13.34 -14.58
CA HIS A 446 6.57 -12.49 -14.46
C HIS A 446 7.37 -12.89 -13.25
N SER A 447 8.69 -12.94 -13.43
CA SER A 447 9.60 -13.15 -12.30
C SER A 447 9.32 -12.09 -11.23
N ASP A 448 9.22 -12.51 -9.98
CA ASP A 448 8.88 -11.74 -8.79
C ASP A 448 9.65 -10.42 -8.59
N LEU A 449 10.72 -10.20 -9.37
CA LEU A 449 11.60 -9.06 -9.24
C LEU A 449 11.38 -7.96 -10.31
N GLN A 450 10.51 -8.17 -11.30
CA GLN A 450 10.27 -7.21 -12.40
C GLN A 450 8.87 -6.63 -12.47
N TRP A 451 8.04 -6.83 -11.48
CA TRP A 451 6.62 -6.41 -11.43
C TRP A 451 6.38 -4.90 -11.68
N PHE A 452 7.38 -4.04 -11.50
CA PHE A 452 7.27 -2.59 -11.73
C PHE A 452 7.06 -2.18 -13.20
N ARG A 453 7.28 -3.05 -14.15
CA ARG A 453 7.52 -2.62 -15.53
C ARG A 453 6.38 -2.83 -16.50
N ARG A 454 5.29 -3.51 -16.13
CA ARG A 454 4.25 -3.82 -17.12
C ARG A 454 2.84 -3.66 -16.57
N GLY A 455 1.97 -3.25 -17.49
CA GLY A 455 0.58 -2.92 -17.25
C GLY A 455 -0.21 -3.99 -16.49
N ASN A 456 -1.42 -3.64 -16.09
CA ASN A 456 -2.30 -4.49 -15.29
C ASN A 456 -2.41 -5.89 -15.91
N PRO A 457 -2.07 -6.96 -15.17
CA PRO A 457 -2.28 -8.31 -15.65
C PRO A 457 -3.77 -8.49 -15.99
N PRO A 458 -4.11 -9.23 -17.06
CA PRO A 458 -5.49 -9.45 -17.43
C PRO A 458 -6.27 -10.11 -16.29
N ASP A 459 -5.82 -11.26 -15.80
CA ASP A 459 -6.39 -11.96 -14.66
C ASP A 459 -5.42 -11.96 -13.46
N ILE A 460 -5.93 -12.16 -12.24
CA ILE A 460 -5.15 -12.16 -11.00
C ILE A 460 -5.52 -13.39 -10.19
N GLY A 461 -4.60 -14.32 -9.98
CA GLY A 461 -4.97 -15.54 -9.26
C GLY A 461 -3.84 -16.44 -8.83
N VAL A 462 -4.20 -17.67 -8.55
CA VAL A 462 -3.32 -18.77 -8.16
C VAL A 462 -3.63 -19.97 -9.06
N ALA A 463 -2.62 -20.46 -9.77
CA ALA A 463 -2.71 -21.70 -10.54
C ALA A 463 -1.83 -22.76 -9.89
N VAL A 464 -2.40 -23.91 -9.62
CA VAL A 464 -1.71 -25.06 -9.07
C VAL A 464 -1.75 -26.19 -10.08
N LYS A 465 -0.62 -26.50 -10.70
CA LYS A 465 -0.50 -27.69 -11.56
C LYS A 465 -0.18 -28.89 -10.67
N VAL A 466 -1.00 -29.92 -10.74
CA VAL A 466 -0.72 -31.17 -10.02
C VAL A 466 0.32 -31.95 -10.81
N ILE A 467 1.45 -32.16 -10.18
CA ILE A 467 2.46 -33.05 -10.71
C ILE A 467 1.93 -34.46 -10.49
N ALA A 468 1.73 -35.21 -11.58
CA ALA A 468 1.59 -36.65 -11.46
C ALA A 468 2.91 -37.20 -10.88
N THR A 469 3.03 -37.20 -9.56
CA THR A 469 4.09 -37.99 -8.94
C THR A 469 3.87 -39.40 -9.42
N ALA A 470 4.81 -39.93 -10.21
CA ALA A 470 4.85 -41.34 -10.51
C ALA A 470 4.77 -42.06 -9.13
N ARG A 471 3.58 -42.54 -8.79
CA ARG A 471 3.41 -43.41 -7.64
C ARG A 471 4.29 -44.61 -7.96
N SER A 472 5.49 -44.66 -7.43
CA SER A 472 6.29 -45.86 -7.37
C SER A 472 5.46 -46.88 -6.61
N ASN A 473 4.87 -47.83 -7.37
CA ASN A 473 4.32 -49.05 -6.86
C ASN A 473 5.37 -49.84 -6.09
#